data_a3432dc6a4287f15b6bf300a51ea68d3
#
_entry.id   a3432dc6a4287f15b6bf300a51ea68d3
#
_cell.length_a   1.000
_cell.length_b   1.000
_cell.length_c   1.000
_cell.angle_alpha   90.00
_cell.angle_beta   90.00
_cell.angle_gamma   90.00
#
_symmetry.space_group_name_H-M   'P 1'
#
loop_
_entity.id
_entity.type
_entity.pdbx_description
1 polymer ?
#
loop_
_entity_poly.entity_id
_entity_poly.type
_entity_poly.pdbx_seq_one_letter_code
_entity_poly.pdbx_strand_id
1 'polypeptide(L)'
;MTLLDMVRNYQSLLERKDALAEETKANNAAIEAAKEKISQQMVDDDVPSISTGGYKFSLQEKTIFSKKSEADIAQTDTTFFDVLRDEGLGDIIVEQVNARTLQSTMKNYVEEHGDLSDELKKVIRSYDTYDIARRKETNKATKGGKAK
;
A
#
# COMPACT_ATOMS: atom_id res chain seq x y z
N MET A 1 13.21 31.78 -11.47
CA MET A 1 13.03 30.90 -10.29
C MET A 1 14.40 30.40 -9.84
N THR A 2 14.77 30.67 -8.61
CA THR A 2 16.04 30.21 -8.04
C THR A 2 15.92 28.74 -7.61
N LEU A 3 17.05 28.11 -7.38
CA LEU A 3 17.07 26.75 -6.83
C LEU A 3 16.32 26.67 -5.49
N LEU A 4 16.48 27.69 -4.64
CA LEU A 4 15.75 27.74 -3.36
C LEU A 4 14.24 27.83 -3.58
N ASP A 5 13.78 28.58 -4.57
CA ASP A 5 12.36 28.67 -4.90
C ASP A 5 11.82 27.31 -5.40
N MET A 6 12.61 26.61 -6.18
CA MET A 6 12.26 25.25 -6.65
C MET A 6 12.12 24.28 -5.47
N VAL A 7 13.05 24.34 -4.52
CA VAL A 7 13.00 23.48 -3.32
C VAL A 7 11.79 23.84 -2.44
N ARG A 8 11.50 25.11 -2.27
CA ARG A 8 10.31 25.56 -1.52
C ARG A 8 9.01 25.08 -2.16
N ASN A 9 8.94 25.18 -3.49
CA ASN A 9 7.79 24.67 -4.24
C ASN A 9 7.65 23.16 -4.06
N TYR A 10 8.75 22.43 -4.15
CA TYR A 10 8.76 20.98 -3.92
C TYR A 10 8.28 20.64 -2.51
N GLN A 11 8.74 21.37 -1.50
CA GLN A 11 8.29 21.21 -0.12
C GLN A 11 6.77 21.39 0.00
N SER A 12 6.22 22.43 -0.63
CA SER A 12 4.77 22.68 -0.62
C SER A 12 3.99 21.54 -1.27
N LEU A 13 4.52 20.97 -2.35
CA LEU A 13 3.89 19.82 -3.00
C LEU A 13 3.88 18.58 -2.11
N LEU A 14 4.96 18.35 -1.37
CA LEU A 14 5.03 17.25 -0.41
C LEU A 14 4.04 17.43 0.74
N GLU A 15 3.93 18.64 1.27
CA GLU A 15 2.95 18.96 2.33
C GLU A 15 1.52 18.79 1.83
N ARG A 16 1.25 19.19 0.59
CA ARG A 16 -0.06 18.99 -0.04
C ARG A 16 -0.36 17.50 -0.22
N LYS A 17 0.63 16.71 -0.61
CA LYS A 17 0.48 15.25 -0.72
C LYS A 17 0.07 14.64 0.62
N ASP A 18 0.75 15.03 1.69
CA ASP A 18 0.45 14.52 3.04
C ASP A 18 -0.96 14.92 3.49
N ALA A 19 -1.35 16.17 3.24
CA ALA A 19 -2.70 16.66 3.56
C ALA A 19 -3.78 15.91 2.78
N LEU A 20 -3.57 15.66 1.50
CA LEU A 20 -4.51 14.89 0.66
C LEU A 20 -4.63 13.44 1.14
N ALA A 21 -3.53 12.84 1.58
CA ALA A 21 -3.56 11.48 2.12
C ALA A 21 -4.42 11.39 3.38
N GLU A 22 -4.29 12.37 4.29
CA GLU A 22 -5.10 12.44 5.50
C GLU A 22 -6.58 12.71 5.17
N GLU A 23 -6.87 13.62 4.24
CA GLU A 23 -8.24 13.87 3.79
C GLU A 23 -8.87 12.62 3.18
N THR A 24 -8.12 11.88 2.36
CA THR A 24 -8.59 10.65 1.74
C THR A 24 -8.90 9.59 2.79
N LYS A 25 -8.03 9.43 3.77
CA LYS A 25 -8.23 8.48 4.87
C LYS A 25 -9.50 8.81 5.66
N ALA A 26 -9.67 10.08 6.02
CA ALA A 26 -10.85 10.53 6.75
C ALA A 26 -12.13 10.34 5.94
N ASN A 27 -12.09 10.66 4.64
CA ASN A 27 -13.24 10.50 3.77
C ASN A 27 -13.60 9.02 3.56
N ASN A 28 -12.63 8.15 3.43
CA ASN A 28 -12.87 6.70 3.31
C ASN A 28 -13.55 6.16 4.56
N ALA A 29 -13.12 6.60 5.75
CA ALA A 29 -13.77 6.21 7.00
C ALA A 29 -15.21 6.72 7.07
N ALA A 30 -15.46 7.95 6.62
CA ALA A 30 -16.81 8.52 6.56
C ALA A 30 -17.72 7.76 5.58
N ILE A 31 -17.18 7.34 4.44
CA ILE A 31 -17.89 6.52 3.45
C ILE A 31 -18.33 5.19 4.09
N GLU A 32 -17.44 4.50 4.76
CA GLU A 32 -17.76 3.21 5.38
C GLU A 32 -18.79 3.36 6.49
N ALA A 33 -18.67 4.40 7.33
CA ALA A 33 -19.65 4.68 8.36
C ALA A 33 -21.04 5.01 7.79
N ALA A 34 -21.08 5.79 6.70
CA ALA A 34 -22.32 6.13 6.02
C ALA A 34 -22.98 4.88 5.39
N LYS A 35 -22.17 4.04 4.74
CA LYS A 35 -22.66 2.77 4.15
C LYS A 35 -23.31 1.88 5.19
N GLU A 36 -22.70 1.74 6.35
CA GLU A 36 -23.23 0.93 7.44
C GLU A 36 -24.58 1.45 7.90
N LYS A 37 -24.70 2.75 8.14
CA LYS A 37 -25.97 3.37 8.56
C LYS A 37 -27.05 3.24 7.51
N ILE A 38 -26.72 3.49 6.25
CA ILE A 38 -27.66 3.38 5.14
C ILE A 38 -28.13 1.94 4.98
N SER A 39 -27.22 0.98 5.00
CA SER A 39 -27.56 -0.44 4.88
C SER A 39 -28.52 -0.88 5.98
N GLN A 40 -28.23 -0.49 7.22
CA GLN A 40 -29.07 -0.83 8.35
C GLN A 40 -30.47 -0.20 8.22
N GLN A 41 -30.54 1.06 7.84
CA GLN A 41 -31.83 1.75 7.66
C GLN A 41 -32.65 1.12 6.53
N MET A 42 -32.00 0.76 5.43
CA MET A 42 -32.68 0.10 4.30
C MET A 42 -33.23 -1.28 4.70
N VAL A 43 -32.50 -2.02 5.53
CA VAL A 43 -32.98 -3.30 6.07
C VAL A 43 -34.18 -3.06 6.99
N ASP A 44 -34.06 -2.11 7.91
CA ASP A 44 -35.12 -1.82 8.89
C ASP A 44 -36.42 -1.34 8.24
N ASP A 45 -36.29 -0.56 7.18
CA ASP A 45 -37.45 0.02 6.45
C ASP A 45 -37.94 -0.87 5.30
N ASP A 46 -37.26 -2.00 5.06
CA ASP A 46 -37.56 -2.91 3.94
C ASP A 46 -37.52 -2.19 2.58
N VAL A 47 -36.52 -1.33 2.39
CA VAL A 47 -36.32 -0.57 1.16
C VAL A 47 -35.15 -1.18 0.36
N PRO A 48 -35.39 -1.82 -0.80
CA PRO A 48 -34.33 -2.48 -1.54
C PRO A 48 -33.46 -1.50 -2.35
N SER A 49 -33.98 -0.33 -2.70
CA SER A 49 -33.22 0.68 -3.43
C SER A 49 -33.83 2.06 -3.26
N ILE A 50 -33.00 3.08 -3.50
CA ILE A 50 -33.44 4.47 -3.49
C ILE A 50 -32.67 5.23 -4.58
N SER A 51 -33.35 6.13 -5.28
CA SER A 51 -32.76 6.93 -6.35
C SER A 51 -32.73 8.39 -5.96
N THR A 52 -31.56 9.01 -6.13
CA THR A 52 -31.38 10.44 -5.89
C THR A 52 -30.13 10.92 -6.63
N GLY A 53 -30.09 12.20 -7.01
CA GLY A 53 -28.92 12.79 -7.65
C GLY A 53 -28.49 12.12 -8.96
N GLY A 54 -29.41 11.50 -9.68
CA GLY A 54 -29.11 10.79 -10.93
C GLY A 54 -28.58 9.38 -10.76
N TYR A 55 -28.51 8.87 -9.53
CA TYR A 55 -28.01 7.53 -9.21
C TYR A 55 -29.04 6.70 -8.46
N LYS A 56 -29.00 5.40 -8.68
CA LYS A 56 -29.80 4.43 -7.94
C LYS A 56 -28.86 3.70 -6.97
N PHE A 57 -29.21 3.73 -5.70
CA PHE A 57 -28.48 3.04 -4.63
C PHE A 57 -29.26 1.83 -4.19
N SER A 58 -28.66 0.65 -4.31
CA SER A 58 -29.34 -0.62 -4.04
C SER A 58 -28.67 -1.34 -2.89
N LEU A 59 -29.49 -1.91 -2.01
CA LEU A 59 -29.00 -2.79 -0.96
C LEU A 59 -28.53 -4.10 -1.61
N GLN A 60 -27.28 -4.49 -1.35
CA GLN A 60 -26.69 -5.69 -1.91
C GLN A 60 -26.22 -6.60 -0.78
N GLU A 61 -26.66 -7.84 -0.82
CA GLU A 61 -26.10 -8.87 0.05
C GLU A 61 -24.76 -9.29 -0.52
N LYS A 62 -23.76 -9.37 0.33
CA LYS A 62 -22.42 -9.83 -0.02
C LYS A 62 -21.94 -10.85 1.00
N THR A 63 -21.29 -11.89 0.48
CA THR A 63 -20.47 -12.76 1.32
C THR A 63 -19.01 -12.46 1.01
N ILE A 64 -18.24 -12.19 2.05
CA ILE A 64 -16.83 -11.85 1.89
C ILE A 64 -16.01 -13.07 2.26
N PHE A 65 -15.11 -13.45 1.35
CA PHE A 65 -14.19 -14.56 1.55
C PHE A 65 -12.77 -14.00 1.65
N SER A 66 -12.04 -14.42 2.65
CA SER A 66 -10.65 -14.03 2.81
C SER A 66 -9.87 -15.15 3.49
N LYS A 67 -8.57 -15.13 3.29
CA LYS A 67 -7.68 -16.06 3.98
C LYS A 67 -7.77 -15.84 5.49
N LYS A 68 -7.85 -16.92 6.25
CA LYS A 68 -7.76 -16.87 7.72
C LYS A 68 -6.35 -16.41 8.12
N SER A 69 -6.22 -15.96 9.37
CA SER A 69 -4.92 -15.59 9.91
C SER A 69 -3.95 -16.79 9.90
N GLU A 70 -2.67 -16.51 9.84
CA GLU A 70 -1.64 -17.55 9.89
C GLU A 70 -1.75 -18.38 11.19
N ALA A 71 -2.10 -17.72 12.30
CA ALA A 71 -2.28 -18.41 13.58
C ALA A 71 -3.43 -19.41 13.53
N ASP A 72 -4.56 -19.06 12.91
CA ASP A 72 -5.71 -19.95 12.77
C ASP A 72 -5.38 -21.14 11.85
N ILE A 73 -4.69 -20.88 10.74
CA ILE A 73 -4.29 -21.94 9.80
C ILE A 73 -3.29 -22.88 10.44
N ALA A 74 -2.37 -22.35 11.26
CA ALA A 74 -1.35 -23.14 11.94
C ALA A 74 -1.93 -24.16 12.94
N GLN A 75 -3.16 -23.94 13.39
CA GLN A 75 -3.88 -24.91 14.26
C GLN A 75 -4.44 -26.09 13.49
N THR A 76 -4.43 -26.03 12.18
CA THR A 76 -4.84 -27.13 11.30
C THR A 76 -3.59 -27.92 10.85
N ASP A 77 -3.83 -29.05 10.21
CA ASP A 77 -2.74 -29.90 9.68
C ASP A 77 -2.45 -29.61 8.22
N THR A 78 -2.85 -28.44 7.71
CA THR A 78 -2.74 -28.10 6.29
C THR A 78 -2.23 -26.67 6.11
N THR A 79 -1.91 -26.32 4.87
CA THR A 79 -1.52 -24.96 4.47
C THR A 79 -2.53 -24.37 3.50
N PHE A 80 -2.58 -23.06 3.42
CA PHE A 80 -3.49 -22.36 2.52
C PHE A 80 -3.31 -22.78 1.07
N PHE A 81 -2.06 -22.81 0.59
CA PHE A 81 -1.78 -23.17 -0.80
C PHE A 81 -2.10 -24.63 -1.10
N ASP A 82 -1.79 -25.53 -0.16
CA ASP A 82 -2.06 -26.96 -0.35
C ASP A 82 -3.55 -27.24 -0.46
N VAL A 83 -4.37 -26.59 0.37
CA VAL A 83 -5.84 -26.73 0.30
C VAL A 83 -6.35 -26.20 -1.03
N LEU A 84 -5.87 -25.05 -1.50
CA LEU A 84 -6.29 -24.50 -2.79
C LEU A 84 -5.96 -25.47 -3.93
N ARG A 85 -4.76 -26.07 -3.92
CA ARG A 85 -4.36 -27.04 -4.94
C ARG A 85 -5.21 -28.32 -4.89
N ASP A 86 -5.45 -28.83 -3.69
CA ASP A 86 -6.24 -30.04 -3.48
C ASP A 86 -7.69 -29.87 -3.92
N GLU A 87 -8.23 -28.64 -3.78
CA GLU A 87 -9.59 -28.33 -4.21
C GLU A 87 -9.70 -27.92 -5.68
N GLY A 88 -8.62 -28.02 -6.44
CA GLY A 88 -8.61 -27.67 -7.85
C GLY A 88 -8.55 -26.17 -8.13
N LEU A 89 -8.12 -25.37 -7.17
CA LEU A 89 -8.06 -23.91 -7.25
C LEU A 89 -6.62 -23.38 -7.37
N GLY A 90 -5.68 -24.25 -7.74
CA GLY A 90 -4.26 -23.89 -7.84
C GLY A 90 -3.96 -22.81 -8.87
N ASP A 91 -4.83 -22.63 -9.87
CA ASP A 91 -4.64 -21.65 -10.95
C ASP A 91 -4.59 -20.20 -10.43
N ILE A 92 -5.18 -19.91 -9.27
CA ILE A 92 -5.16 -18.57 -8.70
C ILE A 92 -3.88 -18.30 -7.91
N ILE A 93 -3.03 -19.30 -7.70
CA ILE A 93 -1.74 -19.12 -7.02
C ILE A 93 -0.74 -18.61 -8.04
N VAL A 94 -0.15 -17.44 -7.76
CA VAL A 94 0.81 -16.81 -8.66
C VAL A 94 2.13 -16.54 -7.93
N GLU A 95 3.22 -16.74 -8.64
CA GLU A 95 4.53 -16.32 -8.14
C GLU A 95 4.69 -14.83 -8.34
N GLN A 96 5.16 -14.14 -7.33
CA GLN A 96 5.30 -12.69 -7.37
C GLN A 96 6.55 -12.26 -6.63
N VAL A 97 7.21 -11.25 -7.18
CA VAL A 97 8.37 -10.61 -6.57
C VAL A 97 7.99 -9.18 -6.21
N ASN A 98 8.16 -8.83 -4.94
CA ASN A 98 7.91 -7.47 -4.48
C ASN A 98 8.98 -6.53 -5.07
N ALA A 99 8.55 -5.45 -5.72
CA ALA A 99 9.45 -4.51 -6.41
C ALA A 99 10.45 -3.84 -5.47
N ARG A 100 10.03 -3.48 -4.26
CA ARG A 100 10.91 -2.85 -3.28
C ARG A 100 11.98 -3.83 -2.78
N THR A 101 11.59 -5.07 -2.52
CA THR A 101 12.51 -6.13 -2.13
C THR A 101 13.48 -6.45 -3.26
N LEU A 102 12.98 -6.49 -4.50
CA LEU A 102 13.84 -6.68 -5.68
C LEU A 102 14.90 -5.58 -5.75
N GLN A 103 14.51 -4.31 -5.58
CA GLN A 103 15.43 -3.18 -5.62
C GLN A 103 16.56 -3.33 -4.59
N SER A 104 16.22 -3.60 -3.34
CA SER A 104 17.23 -3.75 -2.28
C SER A 104 18.09 -5.00 -2.46
N THR A 105 17.50 -6.09 -2.92
CA THR A 105 18.22 -7.34 -3.18
C THR A 105 19.23 -7.16 -4.31
N MET A 106 18.83 -6.51 -5.41
CA MET A 106 19.73 -6.25 -6.54
C MET A 106 20.84 -5.28 -6.17
N LYS A 107 20.54 -4.27 -5.36
CA LYS A 107 21.54 -3.34 -4.84
C LYS A 107 22.60 -4.09 -4.03
N ASN A 108 22.18 -4.96 -3.11
CA ASN A 108 23.10 -5.77 -2.30
C ASN A 108 23.91 -6.73 -3.17
N TYR A 109 23.27 -7.34 -4.15
CA TYR A 109 23.93 -8.24 -5.09
C TYR A 109 25.10 -7.53 -5.81
N VAL A 110 24.84 -6.32 -6.34
CA VAL A 110 25.87 -5.51 -7.03
C VAL A 110 26.99 -5.11 -6.06
N GLU A 111 26.65 -4.76 -4.82
CA GLU A 111 27.66 -4.43 -3.80
C GLU A 111 28.59 -5.61 -3.49
N GLU A 112 28.07 -6.83 -3.50
CA GLU A 112 28.84 -8.04 -3.24
C GLU A 112 29.63 -8.54 -4.45
N HIS A 113 29.07 -8.41 -5.66
CA HIS A 113 29.61 -9.02 -6.89
C HIS A 113 30.17 -8.02 -7.88
N GLY A 114 29.98 -6.73 -7.64
CA GLY A 114 30.46 -5.64 -8.51
C GLY A 114 29.51 -5.27 -9.65
N ASP A 115 28.72 -6.20 -10.16
CA ASP A 115 27.73 -5.99 -11.23
C ASP A 115 26.72 -7.13 -11.24
N LEU A 116 25.64 -6.95 -11.97
CA LEU A 116 24.68 -8.01 -12.25
C LEU A 116 25.35 -9.09 -13.13
N SER A 117 24.99 -10.35 -12.88
CA SER A 117 25.41 -11.43 -13.77
C SER A 117 24.75 -11.26 -15.16
N ASP A 118 25.32 -11.94 -16.17
CA ASP A 118 24.74 -11.90 -17.53
C ASP A 118 23.30 -12.44 -17.54
N GLU A 119 23.02 -13.43 -16.73
CA GLU A 119 21.67 -13.98 -16.64
C GLU A 119 20.68 -13.02 -16.01
N LEU A 120 21.09 -12.30 -14.95
CA LEU A 120 20.26 -11.27 -14.34
C LEU A 120 20.02 -10.11 -15.30
N LYS A 121 21.01 -9.73 -16.07
CA LYS A 121 20.87 -8.65 -17.06
C LYS A 121 19.81 -8.93 -18.13
N LYS A 122 19.49 -10.19 -18.38
CA LYS A 122 18.44 -10.58 -19.33
C LYS A 122 17.05 -10.19 -18.84
N VAL A 123 16.84 -10.14 -17.53
CA VAL A 123 15.51 -9.96 -16.90
C VAL A 123 15.42 -8.74 -16.00
N ILE A 124 16.55 -8.14 -15.63
CA ILE A 124 16.62 -6.95 -14.78
C ILE A 124 17.11 -5.76 -15.58
N ARG A 125 16.32 -4.70 -15.58
CA ARG A 125 16.73 -3.39 -16.12
C ARG A 125 17.40 -2.59 -15.01
N SER A 126 18.52 -1.96 -15.30
CA SER A 126 19.15 -1.02 -14.38
C SER A 126 19.50 0.26 -15.09
N TYR A 127 19.37 1.37 -14.40
CA TYR A 127 19.79 2.68 -14.86
C TYR A 127 20.05 3.57 -13.65
N ASP A 128 20.97 4.49 -13.81
CA ASP A 128 21.28 5.45 -12.75
C ASP A 128 20.41 6.70 -12.92
N THR A 129 19.94 7.21 -11.79
CA THR A 129 19.14 8.42 -11.74
C THR A 129 19.42 9.18 -10.46
N TYR A 130 18.89 10.38 -10.37
CA TYR A 130 18.97 11.20 -9.18
C TYR A 130 17.60 11.38 -8.56
N ASP A 131 17.56 11.47 -7.26
CA ASP A 131 16.34 11.69 -6.51
C ASP A 131 16.59 12.76 -5.46
N ILE A 132 15.53 13.34 -4.93
CA ILE A 132 15.58 14.34 -3.88
C ILE A 132 15.00 13.76 -2.61
N ALA A 133 15.82 13.64 -1.58
CA ALA A 133 15.39 13.18 -0.27
C ALA A 133 15.12 14.37 0.65
N ARG A 134 14.03 14.33 1.39
CA ARG A 134 13.72 15.30 2.44
C ARG A 134 13.94 14.64 3.79
N ARG A 135 14.73 15.28 4.63
CA ARG A 135 14.96 14.86 6.01
C ARG A 135 14.86 16.07 6.93
N LYS A 136 14.43 15.84 8.15
CA LYS A 136 14.48 16.91 9.16
C LYS A 136 15.91 17.31 9.42
N GLU A 137 16.16 18.62 9.45
CA GLU A 137 17.46 19.16 9.84
C GLU A 137 17.65 18.93 11.33
N THR A 138 18.82 18.39 11.72
CA THR A 138 19.15 18.16 13.12
C THR A 138 20.07 19.27 13.64
N ASN A 139 19.80 19.72 14.84
CA ASN A 139 20.64 20.74 15.49
C ASN A 139 21.83 20.07 16.20
N LYS A 140 22.94 19.95 15.49
CA LYS A 140 24.16 19.34 16.02
C LYS A 140 24.74 20.09 17.23
N ALA A 141 24.60 21.40 17.25
CA ALA A 141 25.08 22.19 18.37
C ALA A 141 24.36 21.83 19.68
N THR A 142 23.07 21.64 19.65
CA THR A 142 22.30 21.17 20.80
C THR A 142 22.74 19.78 21.25
N LYS A 143 22.99 18.88 20.31
CA LYS A 143 23.49 17.55 20.64
C LYS A 143 24.87 17.59 21.28
N GLY A 144 25.74 18.41 20.74
CA GLY A 144 27.08 18.61 21.31
C GLY A 144 27.02 19.12 22.74
N GLY A 145 26.15 20.06 22.99
CA GLY A 145 25.92 20.58 24.33
C GLY A 145 25.49 19.53 25.34
N LYS A 146 24.66 18.60 24.90
CA LYS A 146 24.20 17.50 25.76
C LYS A 146 25.29 16.46 26.05
N ALA A 147 26.22 16.30 25.16
CA ALA A 147 27.28 15.30 25.28
C ALA A 147 28.31 15.68 26.36
N LYS A 148 28.28 16.91 26.81
CA LYS A 148 29.14 17.40 27.91
C LYS A 148 28.50 17.14 29.31
#